data_438e836572f11a651d90d1e61fbc6921
#
_entry.id   438e836572f11a651d90d1e61fbc6921
#
_cell.length_a   1.000
_cell.length_b   1.000
_cell.length_c   1.000
_cell.angle_alpha   90.00
_cell.angle_beta   90.00
_cell.angle_gamma   90.00
#
_symmetry.space_group_name_H-M   'P 1'
#
loop_
_entity.id
_entity.type
_entity.pdbx_description
1 polymer ?
#
loop_
_entity_poly.entity_id
_entity_poly.type
_entity_poly.pdbx_seq_one_letter_code
_entity_poly.pdbx_strand_id
1 'polypeptide(L)'
;MSHAPTIIFVCEHGAAKSIVAAAYFNKLAQEENLDIRAIARGTHPDEELAPKAIAGLQEDGLTPTESIPTKLTQQELESAQQIVSFCELPEEYSQKRVSEHWLDVPPVSENYQASRDAIVERIHRLIHHL
;
A
#
# COMPACT_ATOMS: atom_id res chain seq x y z
N MET A 1 9.03 19.34 14.95
CA MET A 1 8.62 19.18 13.55
C MET A 1 7.53 18.14 13.45
N SER A 2 6.39 18.54 12.95
CA SER A 2 5.28 17.59 12.81
C SER A 2 5.38 16.83 11.50
N HIS A 3 5.09 15.55 11.56
CA HIS A 3 5.01 14.71 10.37
C HIS A 3 3.57 14.35 10.13
N ALA A 4 3.16 14.33 8.86
CA ALA A 4 1.84 13.83 8.53
C ALA A 4 1.71 12.39 9.00
N PRO A 5 0.54 11.99 9.54
CA PRO A 5 0.32 10.60 9.86
C PRO A 5 0.52 9.73 8.63
N THR A 6 1.06 8.53 8.82
CA THR A 6 1.42 7.64 7.72
C THR A 6 0.68 6.32 7.83
N ILE A 7 0.14 5.88 6.68
CA ILE A 7 -0.38 4.53 6.51
C ILE A 7 0.63 3.78 5.64
N ILE A 8 0.98 2.56 6.04
CA ILE A 8 1.89 1.72 5.27
C ILE A 8 1.10 0.56 4.68
N PHE A 9 1.12 0.43 3.36
CA PHE A 9 0.60 -0.75 2.68
C PHE A 9 1.75 -1.71 2.44
N VAL A 10 1.59 -2.95 2.90
CA VAL A 10 2.65 -3.96 2.86
C VAL A 10 2.20 -5.15 2.02
N CYS A 11 3.03 -5.57 1.07
CA CYS A 11 2.86 -6.84 0.39
C CYS A 11 4.20 -7.57 0.40
N GLU A 12 4.21 -8.84 0.00
CA GLU A 12 5.44 -9.63 0.11
C GLU A 12 6.59 -8.98 -0.66
N HIS A 13 6.38 -8.68 -1.94
CA HIS A 13 7.43 -8.19 -2.82
C HIS A 13 7.54 -6.66 -2.88
N GLY A 14 6.58 -5.94 -2.30
CA GLY A 14 6.61 -4.47 -2.29
C GLY A 14 6.56 -3.86 -3.68
N ALA A 15 6.08 -4.60 -4.68
CA ALA A 15 6.23 -4.23 -6.09
C ALA A 15 4.91 -4.02 -6.83
N ALA A 16 3.78 -4.51 -6.31
CA ALA A 16 2.51 -4.49 -7.03
C ALA A 16 1.35 -3.99 -6.18
N LYS A 17 0.74 -4.84 -5.35
CA LYS A 17 -0.47 -4.45 -4.60
C LYS A 17 -0.25 -3.25 -3.70
N SER A 18 0.84 -3.23 -2.94
CA SER A 18 1.15 -2.10 -2.07
C SER A 18 1.41 -0.82 -2.85
N ILE A 19 2.01 -0.93 -4.03
CA ILE A 19 2.28 0.19 -4.92
C ILE A 19 0.96 0.79 -5.43
N VAL A 20 0.05 -0.04 -5.89
CA VAL A 20 -1.27 0.39 -6.36
C VAL A 20 -2.05 1.04 -5.20
N ALA A 21 -2.05 0.40 -4.03
CA ALA A 21 -2.78 0.91 -2.87
C ALA A 21 -2.28 2.27 -2.41
N ALA A 22 -0.96 2.44 -2.30
CA ALA A 22 -0.40 3.71 -1.84
C ALA A 22 -0.72 4.86 -2.80
N ALA A 23 -0.60 4.61 -4.11
CA ALA A 23 -0.91 5.62 -5.12
C ALA A 23 -2.37 6.07 -5.05
N TYR A 24 -3.29 5.10 -4.97
CA TYR A 24 -4.71 5.42 -4.88
C TYR A 24 -5.10 6.06 -3.55
N PHE A 25 -4.52 5.58 -2.46
CA PHE A 25 -4.80 6.20 -1.17
C PHE A 25 -4.43 7.67 -1.16
N ASN A 26 -3.24 8.00 -1.66
CA ASN A 26 -2.79 9.39 -1.68
C ASN A 26 -3.67 10.26 -2.57
N LYS A 27 -4.11 9.72 -3.72
CA LYS A 27 -5.04 10.44 -4.59
C LYS A 27 -6.37 10.72 -3.88
N LEU A 28 -6.96 9.70 -3.28
CA LEU A 28 -8.26 9.83 -2.63
C LEU A 28 -8.18 10.68 -1.36
N ALA A 29 -7.11 10.55 -0.60
CA ALA A 29 -6.89 11.38 0.58
C ALA A 29 -6.78 12.86 0.21
N GLN A 30 -6.08 13.16 -0.89
CA GLN A 30 -5.96 14.53 -1.37
C GLN A 30 -7.32 15.09 -1.78
N GLU A 31 -8.13 14.29 -2.46
CA GLU A 31 -9.48 14.70 -2.88
C GLU A 31 -10.39 14.99 -1.68
N GLU A 32 -10.17 14.29 -0.58
CA GLU A 32 -10.94 14.47 0.66
C GLU A 32 -10.28 15.47 1.63
N ASN A 33 -9.20 16.11 1.21
CA ASN A 33 -8.45 17.07 2.03
C ASN A 33 -7.94 16.47 3.34
N LEU A 34 -7.54 15.20 3.31
CA LEU A 34 -6.98 14.53 4.48
C LEU A 34 -5.47 14.72 4.52
N ASP A 35 -4.97 15.05 5.70
CA ASP A 35 -3.54 15.23 5.93
C ASP A 35 -2.90 13.92 6.41
N ILE A 36 -2.99 12.91 5.56
CA ILE A 36 -2.42 11.59 5.84
C ILE A 36 -1.81 11.07 4.54
N ARG A 37 -0.69 10.39 4.64
CA ARG A 37 0.02 9.89 3.47
C ARG A 37 0.23 8.39 3.57
N ALA A 38 0.24 7.74 2.41
CA ALA A 38 0.52 6.32 2.32
C ALA A 38 1.87 6.09 1.65
N ILE A 39 2.55 5.05 2.10
CA ILE A 39 3.76 4.54 1.47
C ILE A 39 3.59 3.04 1.26
N ALA A 40 4.39 2.48 0.36
CA ALA A 40 4.36 1.06 0.03
C ALA A 40 5.65 0.39 0.51
N ARG A 41 5.53 -0.79 1.09
CA ARG A 41 6.68 -1.55 1.58
C ARG A 41 6.51 -3.04 1.29
N GLY A 42 7.62 -3.77 1.30
CA GLY A 42 7.62 -5.21 1.11
C GLY A 42 8.35 -5.91 2.23
N THR A 43 7.96 -7.14 2.51
CA THR A 43 8.69 -7.96 3.49
C THR A 43 9.89 -8.63 2.84
N HIS A 44 9.80 -8.94 1.54
CA HIS A 44 10.88 -9.52 0.72
C HIS A 44 10.89 -8.77 -0.61
N PRO A 45 11.38 -7.51 -0.63
CA PRO A 45 11.22 -6.67 -1.81
C PRO A 45 11.96 -7.19 -3.03
N ASP A 46 11.26 -7.09 -4.18
CA ASP A 46 11.86 -7.35 -5.49
C ASP A 46 12.84 -6.23 -5.84
N GLU A 47 13.59 -6.43 -6.91
CA GLU A 47 14.54 -5.42 -7.39
C GLU A 47 13.84 -4.26 -8.10
N GLU A 48 12.72 -4.52 -8.75
CA GLU A 48 11.99 -3.53 -9.53
C GLU A 48 10.50 -3.59 -9.26
N LEU A 49 9.82 -2.47 -9.47
CA LEU A 49 8.36 -2.44 -9.41
C LEU A 49 7.77 -3.30 -10.52
N ALA A 50 6.61 -3.92 -10.24
CA ALA A 50 5.95 -4.77 -11.23
C ALA A 50 5.51 -3.94 -12.44
N PRO A 51 5.89 -4.34 -13.66
CA PRO A 51 5.53 -3.57 -14.85
C PRO A 51 4.02 -3.38 -15.03
N LYS A 52 3.22 -4.37 -14.68
CA LYS A 52 1.76 -4.26 -14.79
C LYS A 52 1.16 -3.26 -13.81
N ALA A 53 1.76 -3.13 -12.63
CA ALA A 53 1.34 -2.11 -11.67
C ALA A 53 1.65 -0.72 -12.20
N ILE A 54 2.85 -0.51 -12.72
CA ILE A 54 3.25 0.77 -13.30
C ILE A 54 2.35 1.13 -14.48
N ALA A 55 2.17 0.21 -15.42
CA ALA A 55 1.35 0.44 -16.61
C ALA A 55 -0.10 0.74 -16.26
N GLY A 56 -0.67 -0.02 -15.32
CA GLY A 56 -2.04 0.20 -14.89
C GLY A 56 -2.24 1.55 -14.22
N LEU A 57 -1.33 1.93 -13.32
CA LEU A 57 -1.39 3.24 -12.68
C LEU A 57 -1.25 4.36 -13.72
N GLN A 58 -0.34 4.20 -14.68
CA GLN A 58 -0.15 5.17 -15.74
C GLN A 58 -1.42 5.41 -16.55
N GLU A 59 -2.13 4.34 -16.90
CA GLU A 59 -3.42 4.44 -17.59
C GLU A 59 -4.46 5.19 -16.75
N ASP A 60 -4.37 5.05 -15.43
CA ASP A 60 -5.27 5.73 -14.50
C ASP A 60 -4.81 7.15 -14.17
N GLY A 61 -3.73 7.61 -14.77
CA GLY A 61 -3.20 8.96 -14.53
C GLY A 61 -2.42 9.10 -13.23
N LEU A 62 -1.91 7.99 -12.70
CA LEU A 62 -1.19 7.98 -11.42
C LEU A 62 0.25 7.51 -11.60
N THR A 63 1.08 7.87 -10.62
CA THR A 63 2.47 7.42 -10.55
C THR A 63 2.69 6.69 -9.21
N PRO A 64 3.58 5.70 -9.18
CA PRO A 64 3.94 5.05 -7.92
C PRO A 64 4.52 6.02 -6.91
N THR A 65 4.26 5.79 -5.63
CA THR A 65 4.85 6.60 -4.57
C THR A 65 6.32 6.29 -4.34
N GLU A 66 6.74 5.07 -4.68
CA GLU A 66 8.12 4.61 -4.58
C GLU A 66 8.68 4.36 -5.97
N SER A 67 9.98 4.64 -6.14
CA SER A 67 10.66 4.34 -7.41
C SER A 67 11.18 2.91 -7.47
N ILE A 68 11.43 2.30 -6.32
CA ILE A 68 11.86 0.90 -6.21
C ILE A 68 11.15 0.24 -5.03
N PRO A 69 11.03 -1.10 -5.05
CA PRO A 69 10.52 -1.82 -3.88
C PRO A 69 11.40 -1.57 -2.67
N THR A 70 10.79 -1.28 -1.53
CA THR A 70 11.51 -0.91 -0.31
C THR A 70 11.09 -1.83 0.83
N LYS A 71 12.07 -2.29 1.60
CA LYS A 71 11.80 -3.20 2.71
C LYS A 71 11.17 -2.47 3.88
N LEU A 72 10.14 -3.09 4.48
CA LEU A 72 9.52 -2.60 5.71
C LEU A 72 10.53 -2.71 6.86
N THR A 73 10.67 -1.63 7.63
CA THR A 73 11.53 -1.62 8.82
C THR A 73 10.69 -1.70 10.09
N GLN A 74 11.31 -2.16 11.18
CA GLN A 74 10.66 -2.19 12.48
C GLN A 74 10.26 -0.79 12.94
N GLN A 75 11.11 0.20 12.67
CA GLN A 75 10.82 1.57 13.05
C GLN A 75 9.56 2.08 12.34
N GLU A 76 9.42 1.80 11.06
CA GLU A 76 8.22 2.16 10.30
C GLU A 76 6.99 1.47 10.84
N LEU A 77 7.11 0.18 11.17
CA LEU A 77 6.02 -0.60 11.72
C LEU A 77 5.51 0.01 13.04
N GLU A 78 6.45 0.45 13.89
CA GLU A 78 6.11 1.02 15.19
C GLU A 78 5.55 2.43 15.09
N SER A 79 6.00 3.23 14.14
CA SER A 79 5.65 4.65 14.06
C SER A 79 4.46 4.95 13.16
N ALA A 80 4.05 4.02 12.29
CA ALA A 80 2.94 4.25 11.38
C ALA A 80 1.62 4.36 12.13
N GLN A 81 0.71 5.19 11.64
CA GLN A 81 -0.62 5.29 12.20
C GLN A 81 -1.41 4.00 11.94
N GLN A 82 -1.30 3.46 10.75
CA GLN A 82 -1.93 2.19 10.40
C GLN A 82 -1.04 1.39 9.48
N ILE A 83 -1.13 0.07 9.61
CA ILE A 83 -0.46 -0.89 8.73
C ILE A 83 -1.55 -1.75 8.08
N VAL A 84 -1.60 -1.75 6.77
CA VAL A 84 -2.52 -2.60 6.00
C VAL A 84 -1.67 -3.58 5.20
N SER A 85 -1.86 -4.88 5.42
CA SER A 85 -1.02 -5.89 4.80
C SER A 85 -1.83 -6.76 3.84
N PHE A 86 -1.24 -7.02 2.67
CA PHE A 86 -1.79 -7.94 1.68
C PHE A 86 -1.27 -9.36 1.88
N CYS A 87 -0.39 -9.56 2.84
CA CYS A 87 0.19 -10.86 3.16
C CYS A 87 0.34 -10.99 4.66
N GLU A 88 0.59 -12.20 5.13
CA GLU A 88 0.94 -12.38 6.52
C GLU A 88 2.39 -11.96 6.72
N LEU A 89 2.64 -11.20 7.79
CA LEU A 89 3.99 -10.72 8.05
C LEU A 89 4.86 -11.86 8.60
N PRO A 90 6.15 -11.89 8.22
CA PRO A 90 7.09 -12.81 8.86
C PRO A 90 7.19 -12.60 10.37
N GLU A 91 7.65 -13.62 11.09
CA GLU A 91 7.75 -13.58 12.55
C GLU A 91 8.60 -12.42 13.08
N GLU A 92 9.55 -11.95 12.30
CA GLU A 92 10.40 -10.82 12.70
C GLU A 92 9.63 -9.53 12.91
N TYR A 93 8.39 -9.43 12.38
CA TYR A 93 7.53 -8.26 12.55
C TYR A 93 6.41 -8.55 13.55
N SER A 94 6.01 -7.54 14.31
CA SER A 94 4.91 -7.68 15.24
C SER A 94 3.56 -7.67 14.52
N GLN A 95 2.83 -8.79 14.60
CA GLN A 95 1.49 -8.90 14.01
C GLN A 95 0.49 -7.96 14.66
N LYS A 96 0.76 -7.53 15.90
CA LYS A 96 -0.14 -6.65 16.64
C LYS A 96 -0.26 -5.26 16.02
N ARG A 97 0.73 -4.87 15.22
CA ARG A 97 0.72 -3.56 14.58
C ARG A 97 -0.09 -3.53 13.29
N VAL A 98 -0.45 -4.68 12.76
CA VAL A 98 -1.24 -4.73 11.52
C VAL A 98 -2.69 -4.39 11.83
N SER A 99 -3.18 -3.31 11.24
CA SER A 99 -4.55 -2.83 11.45
C SER A 99 -5.55 -3.66 10.66
N GLU A 100 -5.23 -4.01 9.44
CA GLU A 100 -6.09 -4.80 8.56
C GLU A 100 -5.27 -5.72 7.69
N HIS A 101 -5.82 -6.89 7.40
CA HIS A 101 -5.25 -7.85 6.46
C HIS A 101 -6.18 -7.96 5.26
N TRP A 102 -5.67 -7.64 4.07
CA TRP A 102 -6.41 -7.73 2.82
C TRP A 102 -5.85 -8.87 1.98
N LEU A 103 -5.99 -10.09 2.52
CA LEU A 103 -5.33 -11.27 1.96
C LEU A 103 -5.98 -11.80 0.67
N ASP A 104 -7.21 -11.40 0.41
CA ASP A 104 -8.00 -11.92 -0.70
C ASP A 104 -8.03 -11.01 -1.94
N VAL A 105 -7.19 -9.98 -1.98
CA VAL A 105 -7.09 -9.11 -3.15
C VAL A 105 -6.46 -9.89 -4.31
N PRO A 106 -7.08 -9.90 -5.51
CA PRO A 106 -6.50 -10.62 -6.65
C PRO A 106 -5.12 -10.08 -7.03
N PRO A 107 -4.23 -10.95 -7.54
CA PRO A 107 -2.91 -10.50 -7.96
C PRO A 107 -2.96 -9.51 -9.13
N VAL A 108 -2.16 -8.46 -9.05
CA VAL A 108 -2.04 -7.45 -10.11
C VAL A 108 -1.58 -8.10 -11.42
N SER A 109 -0.67 -9.08 -11.33
CA SER A 109 -0.12 -9.75 -12.51
C SER A 109 -1.17 -10.53 -13.31
N GLU A 110 -2.23 -10.96 -12.65
CA GLU A 110 -3.29 -11.71 -13.32
C GLU A 110 -4.36 -10.79 -13.88
N ASN A 111 -4.75 -9.76 -13.13
CA ASN A 111 -5.79 -8.84 -13.57
C ASN A 111 -5.65 -7.53 -12.79
N TYR A 112 -5.05 -6.53 -13.42
CA TYR A 112 -4.85 -5.23 -12.78
C TYR A 112 -6.18 -4.60 -12.36
N GLN A 113 -7.18 -4.60 -13.24
CA GLN A 113 -8.45 -3.96 -12.93
C GLN A 113 -9.16 -4.59 -11.74
N ALA A 114 -9.17 -5.92 -11.66
CA ALA A 114 -9.79 -6.60 -10.54
C ALA A 114 -9.06 -6.29 -9.23
N SER A 115 -7.73 -6.29 -9.27
CA SER A 115 -6.91 -5.95 -8.11
C SER A 115 -7.16 -4.51 -7.68
N ARG A 116 -7.08 -3.58 -8.64
CA ARG A 116 -7.31 -2.16 -8.39
C ARG A 116 -8.69 -1.91 -7.78
N ASP A 117 -9.74 -2.48 -8.39
CA ASP A 117 -11.11 -2.24 -7.95
C ASP A 117 -11.33 -2.73 -6.52
N ALA A 118 -10.78 -3.91 -6.18
CA ALA A 118 -10.85 -4.42 -4.82
C ALA A 118 -10.12 -3.52 -3.82
N ILE A 119 -8.95 -3.04 -4.22
CA ILE A 119 -8.14 -2.13 -3.38
C ILE A 119 -8.86 -0.80 -3.17
N VAL A 120 -9.37 -0.20 -4.24
CA VAL A 120 -10.03 1.10 -4.17
C VAL A 120 -11.29 1.04 -3.30
N GLU A 121 -12.09 -0.03 -3.43
CA GLU A 121 -13.26 -0.21 -2.58
C GLU A 121 -12.88 -0.22 -1.10
N ARG A 122 -11.81 -0.95 -0.77
CA ARG A 122 -11.35 -1.03 0.61
C ARG A 122 -10.76 0.28 1.10
N ILE A 123 -10.09 1.02 0.23
CA ILE A 123 -9.56 2.34 0.59
C ILE A 123 -10.70 3.30 0.92
N HIS A 124 -11.79 3.29 0.16
CA HIS A 124 -12.96 4.13 0.47
C HIS A 124 -13.49 3.82 1.87
N ARG A 125 -13.61 2.54 2.23
CA ARG A 125 -14.05 2.17 3.57
C ARG A 125 -13.04 2.61 4.63
N LEU A 126 -11.75 2.43 4.35
CA LEU A 126 -10.69 2.83 5.27
C LEU A 126 -10.73 4.34 5.54
N ILE A 127 -10.88 5.14 4.51
CA ILE A 127 -10.92 6.60 4.63
C ILE A 127 -12.11 7.04 5.49
N HIS A 128 -13.25 6.39 5.37
CA HIS A 128 -14.43 6.73 6.15
C HIS A 128 -14.29 6.41 7.64
N HIS A 129 -13.30 5.63 8.03
CA HIS A 129 -13.03 5.27 9.42
C HIS A 129 -11.80 5.96 10.00
N LEU A 130 -11.22 6.90 9.28
CA LEU A 130 -10.06 7.66 9.78
C LEU A 130 -10.44 8.85 10.64
#